data_d48f7ac538ecaa460f9e785b93d92dad
#
_entry.id   d48f7ac538ecaa460f9e785b93d92dad
#
_cell.length_a   1.000
_cell.length_b   1.000
_cell.length_c   1.000
_cell.angle_alpha   90.00
_cell.angle_beta   90.00
_cell.angle_gamma   90.00
#
_symmetry.space_group_name_H-M   'P 1'
#
loop_
_entity.id
_entity.type
_entity.pdbx_description
1 polymer ?
#
loop_
_entity_poly.entity_id
_entity_poly.type
_entity_poly.pdbx_seq_one_letter_code
_entity_poly.pdbx_strand_id
1 'polypeptide(L)'
;MSWYDDRPWMDRYEERVRRVGDIPARTALDMFESAVVTAGDGPAVRYLGGTLGYREVDQLTDGIAAYLLENGFQRGDRLAIYLQNIPQFVLALIGTWKAGGVVVPLNPMYRDELAHILTDAGVTAIVCSESAWADRVGSRASEAGVRIALTSSELDIQTSNDERLFRTVTRARSENVPDLLEVARVRAGATMPDPGLTPEDIALVSYTSGTSGVPKGATNTHRNLTVNSAILRLYEDKPAGAPIFALAPLFHITGMVCQLLTAIDLASPLILVYRFEPGVVLDALERERPIFMVGPSTAYMALMAHPDFSGERFASLEAVMSGGAPLPPAIVERFRELTGKYIRNGYGLTETSAPCVVVPPDLEAPVDPASGTLAIGLPLPSAVVRII
;
A
#
# COMPACT_ATOMS: atom_id res chain seq x y z
N MET A 1 -21.56 31.58 -8.72
CA MET A 1 -20.83 30.44 -8.10
C MET A 1 -21.78 29.26 -8.09
N SER A 2 -21.35 28.08 -8.47
CA SER A 2 -22.17 26.89 -8.40
C SER A 2 -22.15 26.32 -6.97
N TRP A 3 -23.15 25.54 -6.60
CA TRP A 3 -23.17 24.81 -5.32
C TRP A 3 -21.88 24.02 -5.05
N TYR A 4 -21.24 23.52 -6.11
CA TYR A 4 -19.94 22.82 -6.03
C TYR A 4 -18.78 23.75 -5.66
N ASP A 5 -18.85 25.05 -5.98
CA ASP A 5 -17.80 26.02 -5.65
C ASP A 5 -17.87 26.40 -4.16
N ASP A 6 -19.07 26.38 -3.58
CA ASP A 6 -19.32 26.67 -2.16
C ASP A 6 -18.90 25.51 -1.24
N ARG A 7 -18.73 24.28 -1.77
CA ARG A 7 -18.31 23.07 -1.05
C ARG A 7 -19.03 22.86 0.28
N PRO A 8 -20.38 22.80 0.32
CA PRO A 8 -21.14 22.78 1.58
C PRO A 8 -20.87 21.55 2.46
N TRP A 9 -20.30 20.46 1.87
CA TRP A 9 -19.85 19.30 2.64
C TRP A 9 -18.69 19.61 3.58
N MET A 10 -17.92 20.69 3.35
CA MET A 10 -16.83 21.12 4.22
C MET A 10 -17.29 21.46 5.64
N ASP A 11 -18.53 21.89 5.80
CA ASP A 11 -19.10 22.18 7.12
C ASP A 11 -19.31 20.94 8.00
N ARG A 12 -19.25 19.75 7.38
CA ARG A 12 -19.33 18.46 8.08
C ARG A 12 -18.00 17.98 8.63
N TYR A 13 -16.90 18.63 8.26
CA TYR A 13 -15.57 18.24 8.71
C TYR A 13 -15.13 19.08 9.91
N GLU A 14 -14.40 18.46 10.82
CA GLU A 14 -13.70 19.14 11.89
C GLU A 14 -12.68 20.14 11.33
N GLU A 15 -12.37 21.20 12.10
CA GLU A 15 -11.47 22.27 11.66
C GLU A 15 -10.09 21.74 11.20
N ARG A 16 -9.53 20.75 11.91
CA ARG A 16 -8.25 20.10 11.55
C ARG A 16 -8.27 19.50 10.13
N VAL A 17 -9.39 18.93 9.72
CA VAL A 17 -9.57 18.33 8.39
C VAL A 17 -9.79 19.40 7.32
N ARG A 18 -10.44 20.51 7.66
CA ARG A 18 -10.65 21.65 6.72
C ARG A 18 -9.34 22.34 6.33
N ARG A 19 -8.29 22.25 7.17
CA ARG A 19 -6.97 22.84 6.95
C ARG A 19 -6.05 22.03 6.03
N VAL A 20 -6.59 21.14 5.23
CA VAL A 20 -5.82 20.34 4.25
C VAL A 20 -4.97 21.21 3.30
N GLY A 21 -5.40 22.44 3.02
CA GLY A 21 -4.61 23.39 2.23
C GLY A 21 -3.26 23.79 2.85
N ASP A 22 -3.09 23.55 4.15
CA ASP A 22 -1.85 23.86 4.88
C ASP A 22 -0.86 22.67 4.89
N ILE A 23 -1.21 21.54 4.25
CA ILE A 23 -0.30 20.38 4.15
C ILE A 23 0.90 20.77 3.29
N PRO A 24 2.13 20.78 3.85
CA PRO A 24 3.31 21.09 3.08
C PRO A 24 3.50 20.10 1.93
N ALA A 25 3.86 20.64 0.77
CA ALA A 25 4.27 19.79 -0.33
C ALA A 25 5.62 19.14 0.02
N ARG A 26 5.66 17.81 0.01
CA ARG A 26 6.86 17.02 0.26
C ARG A 26 6.86 15.75 -0.61
N THR A 27 8.02 15.16 -0.78
CA THR A 27 8.10 13.86 -1.42
C THR A 27 7.69 12.73 -0.46
N ALA A 28 7.37 11.56 -0.98
CA ALA A 28 7.14 10.38 -0.15
C ALA A 28 8.46 9.90 0.52
N LEU A 29 9.60 10.27 -0.04
CA LEU A 29 10.91 10.02 0.58
C LEU A 29 11.11 10.92 1.79
N ASP A 30 10.86 12.25 1.70
CA ASP A 30 10.91 13.18 2.84
C ASP A 30 9.98 12.72 3.98
N MET A 31 8.81 12.18 3.60
CA MET A 31 7.86 11.63 4.57
C MET A 31 8.45 10.42 5.30
N PHE A 32 9.11 9.51 4.59
CA PHE A 32 9.79 8.36 5.19
C PHE A 32 10.97 8.78 6.08
N GLU A 33 11.81 9.70 5.63
CA GLU A 33 12.93 10.22 6.43
C GLU A 33 12.44 10.89 7.72
N SER A 34 11.33 11.63 7.65
CA SER A 34 10.68 12.19 8.84
C SER A 34 10.21 11.11 9.81
N ALA A 35 9.70 9.98 9.28
CA ALA A 35 9.30 8.84 10.10
C ALA A 35 10.51 8.14 10.75
N VAL A 36 11.63 8.03 10.06
CA VAL A 36 12.90 7.49 10.60
C VAL A 36 13.38 8.34 11.77
N VAL A 37 13.34 9.67 11.63
CA VAL A 37 13.71 10.60 12.72
C VAL A 37 12.75 10.45 13.91
N THR A 38 11.46 10.31 13.64
CA THR A 38 10.43 10.24 14.69
C THR A 38 10.44 8.90 15.46
N ALA A 39 10.50 7.79 14.73
CA ALA A 39 10.39 6.45 15.31
C ALA A 39 11.73 5.81 15.68
N GLY A 40 12.84 6.22 15.07
CA GLY A 40 14.17 5.65 15.32
C GLY A 40 14.21 4.15 15.12
N ASP A 41 14.48 3.40 16.18
CA ASP A 41 14.50 1.93 16.17
C ASP A 41 13.12 1.31 16.38
N GLY A 42 12.07 2.13 16.50
CA GLY A 42 10.68 1.67 16.57
C GLY A 42 10.26 0.87 15.35
N PRO A 43 9.27 -0.03 15.48
CA PRO A 43 8.87 -0.93 14.41
C PRO A 43 8.27 -0.18 13.22
N ALA A 44 8.79 -0.45 12.02
CA ALA A 44 8.26 0.04 10.74
C ALA A 44 7.38 -1.02 10.05
N VAL A 45 7.83 -2.28 10.06
CA VAL A 45 7.13 -3.40 9.43
C VAL A 45 7.12 -4.59 10.39
N ARG A 46 5.94 -5.19 10.57
CA ARG A 46 5.78 -6.48 11.24
C ARG A 46 5.27 -7.51 10.25
N TYR A 47 5.90 -8.66 10.21
CA TYR A 47 5.58 -9.70 9.25
C TYR A 47 5.71 -11.09 9.89
N LEU A 48 4.57 -11.70 10.22
CA LEU A 48 4.49 -13.09 10.71
C LEU A 48 5.55 -13.41 11.79
N GLY A 49 5.59 -12.59 12.84
CA GLY A 49 6.52 -12.70 13.96
C GLY A 49 7.85 -11.97 13.78
N GLY A 50 8.26 -11.67 12.56
CA GLY A 50 9.45 -10.84 12.29
C GLY A 50 9.12 -9.35 12.34
N THR A 51 10.13 -8.55 12.61
CA THR A 51 10.02 -7.08 12.69
C THR A 51 11.25 -6.41 12.09
N LEU A 52 11.03 -5.35 11.32
CA LEU A 52 12.05 -4.39 10.89
C LEU A 52 11.75 -3.04 11.53
N GLY A 53 12.77 -2.41 12.13
CA GLY A 53 12.68 -1.04 12.64
C GLY A 53 12.83 0.00 11.54
N TYR A 54 12.39 1.25 11.79
CA TYR A 54 12.49 2.33 10.80
C TYR A 54 13.94 2.58 10.39
N ARG A 55 14.89 2.65 11.33
CA ARG A 55 16.32 2.82 11.04
C ARG A 55 16.91 1.62 10.27
N GLU A 56 16.48 0.41 10.57
CA GLU A 56 16.90 -0.78 9.83
C GLU A 56 16.37 -0.74 8.37
N VAL A 57 15.10 -0.37 8.19
CA VAL A 57 14.52 -0.16 6.84
C VAL A 57 15.31 0.92 6.09
N ASP A 58 15.66 2.03 6.74
CA ASP A 58 16.45 3.10 6.15
C ASP A 58 17.80 2.59 5.65
N GLN A 59 18.56 1.90 6.50
CA GLN A 59 19.87 1.35 6.14
C GLN A 59 19.78 0.29 5.02
N LEU A 60 18.78 -0.60 5.07
CA LEU A 60 18.59 -1.61 4.03
C LEU A 60 18.22 -0.97 2.68
N THR A 61 17.42 0.09 2.70
CA THR A 61 17.01 0.80 1.49
C THR A 61 18.14 1.65 0.89
N ASP A 62 19.08 2.14 1.69
CA ASP A 62 20.35 2.69 1.20
C ASP A 62 21.13 1.64 0.40
N GLY A 63 21.21 0.41 0.92
CA GLY A 63 21.87 -0.68 0.25
C GLY A 63 21.23 -1.06 -1.10
N ILE A 64 19.91 -1.03 -1.17
CA ILE A 64 19.19 -1.27 -2.44
C ILE A 64 19.45 -0.13 -3.43
N ALA A 65 19.36 1.12 -2.99
CA ALA A 65 19.62 2.27 -3.84
C ALA A 65 21.07 2.27 -4.38
N ALA A 66 22.05 2.00 -3.51
CA ALA A 66 23.45 1.85 -3.93
C ALA A 66 23.63 0.79 -5.02
N TYR A 67 23.03 -0.40 -4.81
CA TYR A 67 23.09 -1.47 -5.80
C TYR A 67 22.46 -1.04 -7.14
N LEU A 68 21.31 -0.40 -7.13
CA LEU A 68 20.64 0.09 -8.33
C LEU A 68 21.54 1.07 -9.11
N LEU A 69 22.12 2.06 -8.44
CA LEU A 69 22.98 3.05 -9.04
C LEU A 69 24.29 2.44 -9.57
N GLU A 70 24.93 1.54 -8.81
CA GLU A 70 26.14 0.78 -9.24
C GLU A 70 25.89 -0.02 -10.53
N ASN A 71 24.65 -0.46 -10.76
CA ASN A 71 24.25 -1.21 -11.94
C ASN A 71 23.61 -0.34 -13.04
N GLY A 72 23.81 0.99 -12.97
CA GLY A 72 23.42 1.92 -14.02
C GLY A 72 21.97 2.34 -14.03
N PHE A 73 21.25 2.16 -12.90
CA PHE A 73 19.93 2.76 -12.72
C PHE A 73 20.06 4.28 -12.60
N GLN A 74 19.21 5.03 -13.25
CA GLN A 74 19.29 6.48 -13.32
C GLN A 74 17.99 7.13 -12.79
N ARG A 75 18.08 8.43 -12.44
CA ARG A 75 16.90 9.19 -12.05
C ARG A 75 15.81 9.11 -13.13
N GLY A 76 14.59 8.80 -12.71
CA GLY A 76 13.43 8.61 -13.58
C GLY A 76 13.32 7.23 -14.21
N ASP A 77 14.31 6.33 -14.03
CA ASP A 77 14.19 4.93 -14.40
C ASP A 77 13.06 4.25 -13.60
N ARG A 78 12.47 3.20 -14.16
CA ARG A 78 11.33 2.52 -13.57
C ARG A 78 11.72 1.17 -13.02
N LEU A 79 11.39 0.94 -11.73
CA LEU A 79 11.52 -0.36 -11.09
C LEU A 79 10.14 -0.98 -10.90
N ALA A 80 9.93 -2.16 -11.50
CA ALA A 80 8.72 -2.95 -11.28
C ALA A 80 8.83 -3.78 -10.00
N ILE A 81 7.78 -3.76 -9.16
CA ILE A 81 7.67 -4.62 -7.97
C ILE A 81 6.55 -5.64 -8.21
N TYR A 82 6.95 -6.90 -8.43
CA TYR A 82 6.04 -8.03 -8.66
C TYR A 82 6.05 -8.95 -7.43
N LEU A 83 5.52 -8.43 -6.31
CA LEU A 83 5.53 -9.08 -5.00
C LEU A 83 4.15 -8.98 -4.32
N GLN A 84 3.88 -9.92 -3.43
CA GLN A 84 2.76 -9.87 -2.47
C GLN A 84 3.08 -8.92 -1.30
N ASN A 85 2.21 -8.90 -0.27
CA ASN A 85 2.39 -8.09 0.94
C ASN A 85 3.50 -8.67 1.84
N ILE A 86 4.74 -8.45 1.45
CA ILE A 86 5.94 -8.84 2.21
C ILE A 86 6.84 -7.63 2.47
N PRO A 87 7.72 -7.66 3.48
CA PRO A 87 8.57 -6.52 3.81
C PRO A 87 9.43 -6.02 2.65
N GLN A 88 9.86 -6.91 1.79
CA GLN A 88 10.70 -6.58 0.64
C GLN A 88 9.97 -5.71 -0.40
N PHE A 89 8.63 -5.70 -0.41
CA PHE A 89 7.86 -4.72 -1.19
C PHE A 89 8.14 -3.29 -0.71
N VAL A 90 8.12 -3.09 0.61
CA VAL A 90 8.40 -1.79 1.25
C VAL A 90 9.85 -1.38 1.02
N LEU A 91 10.79 -2.32 1.16
CA LEU A 91 12.21 -2.07 0.92
C LEU A 91 12.49 -1.68 -0.53
N ALA A 92 11.93 -2.40 -1.50
CA ALA A 92 12.09 -2.11 -2.92
C ALA A 92 11.49 -0.74 -3.29
N LEU A 93 10.32 -0.40 -2.74
CA LEU A 93 9.65 0.88 -2.96
C LEU A 93 10.55 2.05 -2.53
N ILE A 94 10.96 2.04 -1.25
CA ILE A 94 11.77 3.14 -0.68
C ILE A 94 13.16 3.20 -1.32
N GLY A 95 13.81 2.05 -1.53
CA GLY A 95 15.12 1.96 -2.19
C GLY A 95 15.09 2.52 -3.61
N THR A 96 13.97 2.32 -4.34
CA THR A 96 13.78 2.92 -5.67
C THR A 96 13.69 4.44 -5.60
N TRP A 97 12.95 5.00 -4.66
CA TRP A 97 12.88 6.45 -4.47
C TRP A 97 14.21 7.05 -4.04
N LYS A 98 14.97 6.39 -3.16
CA LYS A 98 16.34 6.79 -2.79
C LYS A 98 17.30 6.78 -3.98
N ALA A 99 17.08 5.91 -4.98
CA ALA A 99 17.82 5.92 -6.24
C ALA A 99 17.28 6.94 -7.26
N GLY A 100 16.29 7.76 -6.90
CA GLY A 100 15.65 8.73 -7.79
C GLY A 100 14.69 8.13 -8.81
N GLY A 101 14.26 6.88 -8.62
CA GLY A 101 13.44 6.15 -9.58
C GLY A 101 11.94 6.26 -9.35
N VAL A 102 11.21 5.69 -10.31
CA VAL A 102 9.74 5.58 -10.31
C VAL A 102 9.36 4.12 -10.09
N VAL A 103 8.39 3.86 -9.21
CA VAL A 103 7.93 2.49 -8.93
C VAL A 103 6.74 2.11 -9.81
N VAL A 104 6.78 0.89 -10.34
CA VAL A 104 5.67 0.25 -11.07
C VAL A 104 5.17 -0.94 -10.25
N PRO A 105 4.19 -0.73 -9.34
CA PRO A 105 3.65 -1.82 -8.53
C PRO A 105 2.79 -2.74 -9.42
N LEU A 106 3.08 -4.03 -9.40
CA LEU A 106 2.43 -5.02 -10.24
C LEU A 106 1.70 -6.07 -9.42
N ASN A 107 0.49 -6.41 -9.86
CA ASN A 107 -0.21 -7.56 -9.30
C ASN A 107 0.57 -8.84 -9.62
N PRO A 108 1.06 -9.60 -8.62
CA PRO A 108 1.81 -10.83 -8.85
C PRO A 108 0.96 -11.98 -9.43
N MET A 109 -0.33 -11.73 -9.67
CA MET A 109 -1.21 -12.64 -10.41
C MET A 109 -1.22 -12.38 -11.92
N TYR A 110 -0.70 -11.25 -12.40
CA TYR A 110 -0.60 -10.95 -13.83
C TYR A 110 0.25 -12.00 -14.55
N ARG A 111 -0.23 -12.44 -15.70
CA ARG A 111 0.46 -13.42 -16.58
C ARG A 111 0.64 -12.84 -17.97
N ASP A 112 -0.43 -12.68 -18.68
CA ASP A 112 -0.42 -12.21 -20.09
C ASP A 112 -0.16 -10.70 -20.17
N GLU A 113 -0.62 -9.94 -19.18
CA GLU A 113 -0.45 -8.49 -19.10
C GLU A 113 1.00 -8.07 -18.80
N LEU A 114 1.79 -8.96 -18.17
CA LEU A 114 3.11 -8.62 -17.65
C LEU A 114 4.07 -8.09 -18.74
N ALA A 115 4.15 -8.77 -19.87
CA ALA A 115 5.03 -8.36 -20.97
C ALA A 115 4.67 -6.98 -21.52
N HIS A 116 3.35 -6.74 -21.71
CA HIS A 116 2.85 -5.43 -22.13
C HIS A 116 3.23 -4.34 -21.15
N ILE A 117 2.96 -4.55 -19.86
CA ILE A 117 3.23 -3.54 -18.82
C ILE A 117 4.72 -3.22 -18.71
N LEU A 118 5.59 -4.24 -18.71
CA LEU A 118 7.03 -4.02 -18.63
C LEU A 118 7.54 -3.17 -19.80
N THR A 119 7.02 -3.42 -21.00
CA THR A 119 7.39 -2.67 -22.20
C THR A 119 6.81 -1.26 -22.22
N ASP A 120 5.49 -1.12 -21.96
CA ASP A 120 4.77 0.16 -21.98
C ASP A 120 5.30 1.13 -20.90
N ALA A 121 5.57 0.62 -19.70
CA ALA A 121 6.18 1.41 -18.64
C ALA A 121 7.67 1.70 -18.88
N GLY A 122 8.34 1.05 -19.83
CA GLY A 122 9.79 1.17 -20.03
C GLY A 122 10.57 0.75 -18.77
N VAL A 123 10.23 -0.42 -18.21
CA VAL A 123 10.83 -0.90 -16.96
C VAL A 123 12.32 -1.20 -17.15
N THR A 124 13.15 -0.60 -16.31
CA THR A 124 14.59 -0.78 -16.31
C THR A 124 15.06 -1.86 -15.33
N ALA A 125 14.37 -1.93 -14.17
CA ALA A 125 14.67 -2.86 -13.09
C ALA A 125 13.42 -3.60 -12.63
N ILE A 126 13.56 -4.82 -12.10
CA ILE A 126 12.45 -5.59 -11.55
C ILE A 126 12.85 -6.31 -10.25
N VAL A 127 11.91 -6.31 -9.29
CA VAL A 127 11.97 -7.15 -8.09
C VAL A 127 10.78 -8.10 -8.10
N CYS A 128 11.02 -9.40 -7.96
CA CYS A 128 9.96 -10.41 -7.91
C CYS A 128 10.29 -11.55 -6.95
N SER A 129 9.34 -12.45 -6.69
CA SER A 129 9.65 -13.63 -5.91
C SER A 129 10.56 -14.61 -6.70
N GLU A 130 11.36 -15.39 -5.96
CA GLU A 130 12.22 -16.42 -6.53
C GLU A 130 11.45 -17.36 -7.48
N SER A 131 10.27 -17.82 -7.04
CA SER A 131 9.41 -18.72 -7.81
C SER A 131 8.84 -18.05 -9.06
N ALA A 132 8.43 -16.78 -8.96
CA ALA A 132 7.90 -16.04 -10.10
C ALA A 132 8.96 -15.76 -11.16
N TRP A 133 10.21 -15.50 -10.73
CA TRP A 133 11.33 -15.35 -11.66
C TRP A 133 11.54 -16.58 -12.53
N ALA A 134 11.64 -17.74 -11.90
CA ALA A 134 11.85 -19.01 -12.60
C ALA A 134 10.66 -19.40 -13.51
N ASP A 135 9.42 -19.14 -13.05
CA ASP A 135 8.22 -19.59 -13.73
C ASP A 135 7.83 -18.68 -14.92
N ARG A 136 7.96 -17.37 -14.76
CA ARG A 136 7.35 -16.45 -15.75
C ARG A 136 8.02 -15.09 -15.94
N VAL A 137 8.62 -14.52 -14.90
CA VAL A 137 9.10 -13.14 -14.96
C VAL A 137 10.39 -13.05 -15.77
N GLY A 138 11.32 -14.00 -15.60
CA GLY A 138 12.65 -13.94 -16.20
C GLY A 138 12.62 -13.82 -17.73
N SER A 139 11.81 -14.63 -18.43
CA SER A 139 11.68 -14.56 -19.89
C SER A 139 11.09 -13.22 -20.35
N ARG A 140 10.00 -12.78 -19.70
CA ARG A 140 9.32 -11.53 -20.07
C ARG A 140 10.13 -10.28 -19.76
N ALA A 141 10.88 -10.30 -18.67
CA ALA A 141 11.81 -9.23 -18.31
C ALA A 141 12.92 -9.11 -19.37
N SER A 142 13.49 -10.25 -19.81
CA SER A 142 14.48 -10.27 -20.89
C SER A 142 13.91 -9.74 -22.21
N GLU A 143 12.72 -10.19 -22.61
CA GLU A 143 12.03 -9.72 -23.81
C GLU A 143 11.74 -8.21 -23.78
N ALA A 144 11.38 -7.67 -22.62
CA ALA A 144 11.12 -6.24 -22.40
C ALA A 144 12.41 -5.40 -22.25
N GLY A 145 13.59 -6.00 -22.26
CA GLY A 145 14.87 -5.30 -22.12
C GLY A 145 15.18 -4.81 -20.69
N VAL A 146 14.58 -5.44 -19.68
CA VAL A 146 14.89 -5.15 -18.26
C VAL A 146 16.36 -5.51 -17.99
N ARG A 147 17.13 -4.54 -17.46
CA ARG A 147 18.58 -4.67 -17.29
C ARG A 147 18.97 -5.16 -15.89
N ILE A 148 18.18 -4.83 -14.88
CA ILE A 148 18.47 -5.14 -13.48
C ILE A 148 17.34 -6.01 -12.95
N ALA A 149 17.68 -7.18 -12.42
CA ALA A 149 16.70 -8.05 -11.77
C ALA A 149 17.19 -8.43 -10.38
N LEU A 150 16.24 -8.45 -9.43
CA LEU A 150 16.45 -8.90 -8.06
C LEU A 150 15.34 -9.88 -7.70
N THR A 151 15.67 -10.92 -6.98
CA THR A 151 14.68 -11.87 -6.43
C THR A 151 14.55 -11.72 -4.94
N SER A 152 13.47 -12.26 -4.39
CA SER A 152 13.15 -12.21 -2.98
C SER A 152 12.32 -13.42 -2.58
N SER A 153 12.33 -13.80 -1.31
CA SER A 153 11.50 -14.87 -0.79
C SER A 153 10.53 -14.39 0.27
N GLU A 154 9.34 -14.91 0.20
CA GLU A 154 8.28 -14.75 1.20
C GLU A 154 8.66 -15.34 2.56
N LEU A 155 9.63 -16.26 2.56
CA LEU A 155 10.15 -16.92 3.76
C LEU A 155 11.16 -16.05 4.54
N ASP A 156 11.62 -14.96 3.96
CA ASP A 156 12.54 -14.06 4.64
C ASP A 156 11.81 -13.20 5.68
N ILE A 157 12.53 -12.84 6.76
CA ILE A 157 12.07 -11.97 7.85
C ILE A 157 11.03 -12.63 8.76
N GLN A 158 10.12 -13.46 8.23
CA GLN A 158 9.14 -14.16 9.06
C GLN A 158 9.81 -15.16 10.03
N THR A 159 9.17 -15.42 11.16
CA THR A 159 9.65 -16.37 12.18
C THR A 159 8.63 -17.46 12.54
N SER A 160 7.40 -17.37 12.04
CA SER A 160 6.31 -18.29 12.41
C SER A 160 6.12 -19.48 11.45
N ASN A 161 6.60 -19.37 10.22
CA ASN A 161 6.50 -20.40 9.17
C ASN A 161 5.10 -21.06 9.07
N ASP A 162 4.05 -20.25 9.00
CA ASP A 162 2.66 -20.72 9.03
C ASP A 162 2.34 -21.59 7.79
N GLU A 163 1.97 -22.86 8.03
CA GLU A 163 1.69 -23.82 6.95
C GLU A 163 0.51 -23.41 6.07
N ARG A 164 -0.46 -22.65 6.60
CA ARG A 164 -1.60 -22.12 5.80
C ARG A 164 -1.13 -21.21 4.66
N LEU A 165 0.01 -20.57 4.84
CA LEU A 165 0.63 -19.66 3.86
C LEU A 165 1.76 -20.33 3.07
N PHE A 166 2.63 -21.09 3.74
CA PHE A 166 3.94 -21.46 3.21
C PHE A 166 4.09 -22.94 2.83
N ARG A 167 3.06 -23.79 3.01
CA ARG A 167 3.15 -25.23 2.68
C ARG A 167 3.69 -25.50 1.25
N THR A 168 3.40 -24.64 0.30
CA THR A 168 3.84 -24.78 -1.09
C THR A 168 4.93 -23.80 -1.50
N VAL A 169 5.42 -22.99 -0.56
CA VAL A 169 6.47 -22.01 -0.82
C VAL A 169 7.82 -22.64 -0.48
N THR A 170 8.70 -22.69 -1.45
CA THR A 170 10.07 -23.23 -1.31
C THR A 170 11.07 -22.22 -1.83
N ARG A 171 12.29 -22.26 -1.27
CA ARG A 171 13.41 -21.50 -1.82
C ARG A 171 13.73 -21.96 -3.24
N ALA A 172 13.87 -21.00 -4.14
CA ALA A 172 14.19 -21.22 -5.55
C ALA A 172 15.20 -20.17 -6.04
N ARG A 173 16.30 -20.01 -5.29
CA ARG A 173 17.36 -19.04 -5.60
C ARG A 173 17.89 -19.25 -7.01
N SER A 174 18.04 -18.14 -7.74
CA SER A 174 18.65 -18.13 -9.05
C SER A 174 20.16 -17.88 -8.90
N GLU A 175 21.00 -18.64 -9.61
CA GLU A 175 22.44 -18.41 -9.62
C GLU A 175 22.83 -17.09 -10.31
N ASN A 176 21.98 -16.62 -11.20
CA ASN A 176 22.26 -15.45 -12.06
C ASN A 176 21.50 -14.18 -11.67
N VAL A 177 20.64 -14.22 -10.63
CA VAL A 177 19.89 -13.07 -10.18
C VAL A 177 20.06 -12.94 -8.67
N PRO A 178 20.64 -11.85 -8.20
CA PRO A 178 20.91 -11.66 -6.77
C PRO A 178 19.64 -11.52 -5.96
N ASP A 179 19.74 -11.89 -4.68
CA ASP A 179 18.67 -11.71 -3.70
C ASP A 179 18.64 -10.26 -3.19
N LEU A 180 17.45 -9.69 -3.09
CA LEU A 180 17.23 -8.29 -2.67
C LEU A 180 17.79 -8.02 -1.27
N LEU A 181 17.54 -8.93 -0.31
CA LEU A 181 18.01 -8.74 1.06
C LEU A 181 19.53 -8.93 1.18
N GLU A 182 20.12 -9.81 0.40
CA GLU A 182 21.58 -9.95 0.34
C GLU A 182 22.24 -8.66 -0.13
N VAL A 183 21.78 -8.08 -1.26
CA VAL A 183 22.35 -6.83 -1.78
C VAL A 183 22.10 -5.66 -0.82
N ALA A 184 20.94 -5.62 -0.18
CA ALA A 184 20.59 -4.63 0.82
C ALA A 184 21.53 -4.67 2.03
N ARG A 185 21.77 -5.87 2.58
CA ARG A 185 22.61 -6.07 3.78
C ARG A 185 24.07 -5.78 3.54
N VAL A 186 24.60 -6.20 2.39
CA VAL A 186 26.01 -5.97 2.02
C VAL A 186 26.34 -4.47 1.93
N ARG A 187 25.36 -3.65 1.58
CA ARG A 187 25.50 -2.20 1.36
C ARG A 187 24.71 -1.36 2.38
N ALA A 188 24.24 -1.97 3.45
CA ALA A 188 23.40 -1.29 4.43
C ALA A 188 24.05 -0.01 4.97
N GLY A 189 23.31 1.10 4.98
CA GLY A 189 23.80 2.40 5.41
C GLY A 189 24.85 3.02 4.47
N ALA A 190 24.89 2.63 3.21
CA ALA A 190 25.71 3.30 2.21
C ALA A 190 25.34 4.77 2.10
N THR A 191 26.34 5.64 2.01
CA THR A 191 26.08 7.07 1.79
C THR A 191 25.54 7.30 0.38
N MET A 192 24.32 7.80 0.31
CA MET A 192 23.63 8.05 -0.95
C MET A 192 23.71 9.54 -1.34
N PRO A 193 23.88 9.86 -2.63
CA PRO A 193 23.66 11.23 -3.09
C PRO A 193 22.18 11.58 -2.94
N ASP A 194 21.88 12.87 -2.72
CA ASP A 194 20.53 13.38 -2.80
C ASP A 194 19.94 13.03 -4.18
N PRO A 195 18.83 12.29 -4.27
CA PRO A 195 18.20 11.96 -5.55
C PRO A 195 17.61 13.18 -6.27
N GLY A 196 17.50 14.32 -5.60
CA GLY A 196 16.94 15.57 -6.12
C GLY A 196 15.46 15.46 -6.47
N LEU A 197 14.70 14.61 -5.77
CA LEU A 197 13.26 14.45 -5.99
C LEU A 197 12.49 15.69 -5.57
N THR A 198 11.45 16.00 -6.32
CA THR A 198 10.49 17.06 -6.02
C THR A 198 9.09 16.47 -5.80
N PRO A 199 8.19 17.18 -5.13
CA PRO A 199 6.81 16.73 -4.98
C PRO A 199 6.08 16.46 -6.30
N GLU A 200 6.49 17.11 -7.38
CA GLU A 200 5.90 16.98 -8.72
C GLU A 200 6.48 15.83 -9.53
N ASP A 201 7.59 15.23 -9.11
CA ASP A 201 8.13 14.04 -9.76
C ASP A 201 7.17 12.85 -9.63
N ILE A 202 7.12 12.02 -10.68
CA ILE A 202 6.30 10.80 -10.68
C ILE A 202 6.90 9.83 -9.66
N ALA A 203 6.09 9.41 -8.69
CA ALA A 203 6.48 8.42 -7.69
C ALA A 203 6.07 6.99 -8.08
N LEU A 204 4.88 6.86 -8.70
CA LEU A 204 4.31 5.58 -9.13
C LEU A 204 3.74 5.66 -10.55
N VAL A 205 3.82 4.53 -11.27
CA VAL A 205 2.98 4.24 -12.44
C VAL A 205 2.16 3.00 -12.13
N SER A 206 0.90 3.19 -11.77
CA SER A 206 0.02 2.10 -11.33
C SER A 206 -0.91 1.68 -12.47
N TYR A 207 -0.87 0.41 -12.87
CA TYR A 207 -1.67 -0.09 -13.99
C TYR A 207 -3.09 -0.46 -13.57
N THR A 208 -4.06 -0.01 -14.38
CA THR A 208 -5.48 -0.35 -14.23
C THR A 208 -5.92 -1.21 -15.40
N SER A 209 -6.87 -2.12 -15.18
CA SER A 209 -7.41 -3.01 -16.21
C SER A 209 -8.16 -2.28 -17.35
N GLY A 210 -8.46 -0.99 -17.17
CA GLY A 210 -9.14 -0.16 -18.16
C GLY A 210 -10.48 -0.75 -18.65
N THR A 211 -11.41 0.09 -19.06
CA THR A 211 -12.68 -0.36 -19.69
C THR A 211 -12.46 -0.94 -21.09
N SER A 212 -11.32 -0.73 -21.72
CA SER A 212 -10.95 -1.16 -23.07
C SER A 212 -10.15 -2.48 -23.12
N GLY A 213 -9.90 -3.13 -21.99
CA GLY A 213 -9.21 -4.42 -21.92
C GLY A 213 -7.67 -4.34 -21.93
N VAL A 214 -7.06 -3.27 -22.43
CA VAL A 214 -5.60 -3.07 -22.36
C VAL A 214 -5.25 -2.27 -21.10
N PRO A 215 -4.36 -2.77 -20.24
CA PRO A 215 -3.93 -2.05 -19.04
C PRO A 215 -3.32 -0.68 -19.37
N LYS A 216 -3.66 0.33 -18.57
CA LYS A 216 -3.15 1.70 -18.71
C LYS A 216 -2.43 2.12 -17.42
N GLY A 217 -1.27 2.76 -17.58
CA GLY A 217 -0.47 3.27 -16.46
C GLY A 217 -0.95 4.64 -15.99
N ALA A 218 -1.60 4.71 -14.84
CA ALA A 218 -1.91 5.96 -14.16
C ALA A 218 -0.66 6.46 -13.44
N THR A 219 -0.27 7.70 -13.68
CA THR A 219 0.88 8.34 -13.02
C THR A 219 0.44 9.07 -11.77
N ASN A 220 1.11 8.78 -10.65
CA ASN A 220 0.89 9.46 -9.38
C ASN A 220 2.20 10.14 -8.95
N THR A 221 2.16 11.46 -8.71
CA THR A 221 3.32 12.21 -8.21
C THR A 221 3.53 11.97 -6.72
N HIS A 222 4.71 12.30 -6.20
CA HIS A 222 4.96 12.27 -4.77
C HIS A 222 3.95 13.13 -4.00
N ARG A 223 3.60 14.33 -4.51
CA ARG A 223 2.56 15.19 -3.93
C ARG A 223 1.20 14.49 -3.85
N ASN A 224 0.77 13.82 -4.92
CA ASN A 224 -0.53 13.13 -4.92
C ASN A 224 -0.60 12.10 -3.78
N LEU A 225 0.48 11.35 -3.59
CA LEU A 225 0.55 10.32 -2.56
C LEU A 225 0.59 10.89 -1.15
N THR A 226 1.47 11.88 -0.92
CA THR A 226 1.69 12.45 0.43
C THR A 226 0.51 13.31 0.90
N VAL A 227 -0.14 14.03 -0.01
CA VAL A 227 -1.36 14.80 0.34
C VAL A 227 -2.49 13.85 0.72
N ASN A 228 -2.70 12.77 -0.04
CA ASN A 228 -3.80 11.85 0.25
C ASN A 228 -3.57 11.07 1.56
N SER A 229 -2.34 10.60 1.85
CA SER A 229 -2.02 9.98 3.14
C SER A 229 -2.17 10.97 4.31
N ALA A 230 -1.74 12.21 4.15
CA ALA A 230 -1.88 13.24 5.18
C ALA A 230 -3.37 13.61 5.45
N ILE A 231 -4.22 13.62 4.41
CA ILE A 231 -5.66 13.79 4.56
C ILE A 231 -6.22 12.64 5.39
N LEU A 232 -5.86 11.40 5.07
CA LEU A 232 -6.32 10.24 5.85
C LEU A 232 -5.84 10.29 7.29
N ARG A 233 -4.59 10.67 7.54
CA ARG A 233 -4.07 10.86 8.91
C ARG A 233 -4.89 11.89 9.68
N LEU A 234 -5.17 13.05 9.09
CA LEU A 234 -6.00 14.10 9.70
C LEU A 234 -7.43 13.64 9.90
N TYR A 235 -7.96 12.89 8.94
CA TYR A 235 -9.33 12.39 8.95
C TYR A 235 -9.55 11.34 10.03
N GLU A 236 -8.62 10.41 10.17
CA GLU A 236 -8.71 9.32 11.13
C GLU A 236 -8.26 9.70 12.55
N ASP A 237 -7.52 10.81 12.71
CA ASP A 237 -7.01 11.30 14.01
C ASP A 237 -6.31 10.22 14.84
N LYS A 238 -5.43 9.47 14.21
CA LYS A 238 -4.75 8.37 14.88
C LYS A 238 -3.42 8.83 15.47
N PRO A 239 -3.05 8.31 16.65
CA PRO A 239 -1.77 8.64 17.26
C PRO A 239 -0.60 8.04 16.46
N ALA A 240 0.54 8.74 16.49
CA ALA A 240 1.78 8.20 15.96
C ALA A 240 2.16 6.87 16.64
N GLY A 241 2.74 5.95 15.89
CA GLY A 241 3.15 4.63 16.39
C GLY A 241 2.02 3.60 16.51
N ALA A 242 0.76 3.96 16.21
CA ALA A 242 -0.37 3.04 16.28
C ALA A 242 -0.38 2.06 15.08
N PRO A 243 -0.49 0.74 15.30
CA PRO A 243 -0.31 -0.25 14.24
C PRO A 243 -1.40 -0.20 13.18
N ILE A 244 -1.02 -0.31 11.90
CA ILE A 244 -1.91 -0.37 10.75
C ILE A 244 -1.83 -1.74 10.09
N PHE A 245 -2.99 -2.35 9.82
CA PHE A 245 -3.06 -3.67 9.17
C PHE A 245 -3.22 -3.53 7.65
N ALA A 246 -2.30 -4.12 6.89
CA ALA A 246 -2.34 -4.12 5.43
C ALA A 246 -3.22 -5.26 4.88
N LEU A 247 -4.55 -5.11 4.98
CA LEU A 247 -5.50 -6.07 4.42
C LEU A 247 -5.61 -5.95 2.89
N ALA A 248 -5.61 -4.73 2.36
CA ALA A 248 -5.55 -4.51 0.92
C ALA A 248 -4.13 -4.78 0.38
N PRO A 249 -4.00 -5.31 -0.86
CA PRO A 249 -2.70 -5.53 -1.47
C PRO A 249 -1.91 -4.23 -1.65
N LEU A 250 -0.59 -4.24 -1.32
CA LEU A 250 0.28 -3.07 -1.46
C LEU A 250 0.52 -2.68 -2.91
N PHE A 251 0.41 -3.61 -3.85
CA PHE A 251 0.50 -3.31 -5.28
C PHE A 251 -0.73 -2.56 -5.83
N HIS A 252 -1.81 -2.46 -5.05
CA HIS A 252 -2.98 -1.66 -5.37
C HIS A 252 -2.91 -0.30 -4.67
N ILE A 253 -3.39 0.76 -5.34
CA ILE A 253 -3.29 2.14 -4.82
C ILE A 253 -3.93 2.31 -3.43
N THR A 254 -4.97 1.56 -3.11
CA THR A 254 -5.60 1.56 -1.77
C THR A 254 -4.62 1.05 -0.70
N GLY A 255 -3.96 -0.08 -0.94
CA GLY A 255 -2.96 -0.62 -0.02
C GLY A 255 -1.74 0.28 0.10
N MET A 256 -1.30 0.83 -1.02
CA MET A 256 -0.18 1.75 -1.10
C MET A 256 -0.42 3.01 -0.26
N VAL A 257 -1.51 3.73 -0.52
CA VAL A 257 -1.76 5.04 0.09
C VAL A 257 -2.45 4.92 1.46
N CYS A 258 -3.57 4.18 1.54
CA CYS A 258 -4.36 4.16 2.77
C CYS A 258 -3.70 3.36 3.91
N GLN A 259 -2.74 2.49 3.61
CA GLN A 259 -2.10 1.64 4.61
C GLN A 259 -0.61 1.94 4.71
N LEU A 260 0.18 1.67 3.66
CA LEU A 260 1.63 1.83 3.72
C LEU A 260 2.04 3.29 3.94
N LEU A 261 1.60 4.22 3.09
CA LEU A 261 2.00 5.62 3.22
C LEU A 261 1.39 6.29 4.45
N THR A 262 0.17 5.92 4.84
CA THR A 262 -0.43 6.38 6.10
C THR A 262 0.35 5.86 7.31
N ALA A 263 0.85 4.61 7.29
CA ALA A 263 1.72 4.08 8.34
C ALA A 263 3.03 4.89 8.42
N ILE A 264 3.65 5.19 7.29
CA ILE A 264 4.86 6.02 7.25
C ILE A 264 4.58 7.43 7.77
N ASP A 265 3.50 8.10 7.34
CA ASP A 265 3.14 9.45 7.79
C ASP A 265 2.86 9.53 9.31
N LEU A 266 2.40 8.44 9.90
CA LEU A 266 2.19 8.28 11.35
C LEU A 266 3.40 7.73 12.10
N ALA A 267 4.54 7.48 11.42
CA ALA A 267 5.69 6.75 11.99
C ALA A 267 5.26 5.47 12.73
N SER A 268 4.35 4.71 12.14
CA SER A 268 3.63 3.58 12.72
C SER A 268 4.03 2.25 12.09
N PRO A 269 3.93 1.11 12.81
CA PRO A 269 4.19 -0.19 12.22
C PRO A 269 3.10 -0.59 11.23
N LEU A 270 3.51 -1.04 10.04
CA LEU A 270 2.67 -1.71 9.08
C LEU A 270 2.70 -3.21 9.32
N ILE A 271 1.54 -3.82 9.53
CA ILE A 271 1.41 -5.26 9.74
C ILE A 271 1.09 -5.94 8.41
N LEU A 272 1.93 -6.89 8.01
CA LEU A 272 1.83 -7.62 6.75
C LEU A 272 1.57 -9.11 7.01
N VAL A 273 0.77 -9.72 6.13
CA VAL A 273 0.54 -11.17 6.07
C VAL A 273 0.60 -11.61 4.61
N TYR A 274 1.77 -12.01 4.13
CA TYR A 274 2.09 -12.48 2.77
C TYR A 274 0.94 -12.34 1.73
N ARG A 275 -0.12 -13.14 1.89
CA ARG A 275 -1.36 -13.13 1.10
C ARG A 275 -2.57 -13.28 2.01
N PHE A 276 -3.73 -12.92 1.50
CA PHE A 276 -4.97 -13.06 2.24
C PHE A 276 -5.28 -14.54 2.49
N GLU A 277 -5.29 -14.91 3.76
CA GLU A 277 -5.78 -16.17 4.31
C GLU A 277 -6.58 -15.82 5.57
N PRO A 278 -7.90 -16.12 5.65
CA PRO A 278 -8.77 -15.59 6.71
C PRO A 278 -8.30 -15.93 8.12
N GLY A 279 -7.89 -17.18 8.36
CA GLY A 279 -7.43 -17.62 9.68
C GLY A 279 -6.15 -16.92 10.13
N VAL A 280 -5.18 -16.74 9.22
CA VAL A 280 -3.95 -15.99 9.51
C VAL A 280 -4.23 -14.50 9.78
N VAL A 281 -5.16 -13.91 9.04
CA VAL A 281 -5.59 -12.52 9.28
C VAL A 281 -6.23 -12.39 10.66
N LEU A 282 -7.12 -13.30 11.05
CA LEU A 282 -7.75 -13.30 12.38
C LEU A 282 -6.73 -13.43 13.51
N ASP A 283 -5.74 -14.33 13.36
CA ASP A 283 -4.66 -14.48 14.35
C ASP A 283 -3.78 -13.24 14.42
N ALA A 284 -3.51 -12.61 13.29
CA ALA A 284 -2.72 -11.38 13.25
C ALA A 284 -3.47 -10.20 13.88
N LEU A 285 -4.79 -10.06 13.69
CA LEU A 285 -5.61 -9.03 14.34
C LEU A 285 -5.56 -9.17 15.87
N GLU A 286 -5.66 -10.39 16.38
CA GLU A 286 -5.57 -10.66 17.82
C GLU A 286 -4.19 -10.34 18.40
N ARG A 287 -3.12 -10.81 17.73
CA ARG A 287 -1.74 -10.68 18.20
C ARG A 287 -1.21 -9.25 18.08
N GLU A 288 -1.40 -8.63 16.92
CA GLU A 288 -0.78 -7.35 16.58
C GLU A 288 -1.63 -6.13 17.00
N ARG A 289 -2.91 -6.34 17.28
CA ARG A 289 -3.87 -5.35 17.75
C ARG A 289 -3.85 -4.04 16.96
N PRO A 290 -4.04 -4.08 15.62
CA PRO A 290 -4.09 -2.86 14.80
C PRO A 290 -5.26 -1.97 15.18
N ILE A 291 -5.11 -0.66 14.93
CA ILE A 291 -6.19 0.33 15.13
C ILE A 291 -6.93 0.68 13.85
N PHE A 292 -6.31 0.45 12.69
CA PHE A 292 -6.84 0.79 11.37
C PHE A 292 -6.66 -0.35 10.39
N MET A 293 -7.67 -0.56 9.56
CA MET A 293 -7.68 -1.56 8.50
C MET A 293 -8.56 -1.11 7.34
N VAL A 294 -8.10 -1.29 6.10
CA VAL A 294 -8.91 -1.11 4.90
C VAL A 294 -8.78 -2.31 3.98
N GLY A 295 -9.91 -2.78 3.43
CA GLY A 295 -9.93 -3.92 2.51
C GLY A 295 -11.20 -4.00 1.67
N PRO A 296 -11.24 -4.88 0.69
CA PRO A 296 -12.43 -5.11 -0.10
C PRO A 296 -13.53 -5.83 0.72
N SER A 297 -14.80 -5.59 0.37
CA SER A 297 -15.95 -6.23 1.04
C SER A 297 -15.85 -7.76 1.07
N THR A 298 -15.27 -8.37 0.05
CA THR A 298 -15.04 -9.82 -0.05
C THR A 298 -14.11 -10.36 1.04
N ALA A 299 -13.11 -9.57 1.48
CA ALA A 299 -12.23 -9.97 2.57
C ALA A 299 -13.01 -10.02 3.90
N TYR A 300 -13.84 -9.02 4.19
CA TYR A 300 -14.69 -9.02 5.40
C TYR A 300 -15.68 -10.19 5.40
N MET A 301 -16.27 -10.50 4.24
CA MET A 301 -17.15 -11.68 4.11
C MET A 301 -16.41 -12.96 4.43
N ALA A 302 -15.21 -13.14 3.92
CA ALA A 302 -14.41 -14.33 4.16
C ALA A 302 -13.97 -14.44 5.63
N LEU A 303 -13.63 -13.32 6.27
CA LEU A 303 -13.32 -13.29 7.71
C LEU A 303 -14.53 -13.71 8.55
N MET A 304 -15.71 -13.12 8.30
CA MET A 304 -16.95 -13.45 9.02
C MET A 304 -17.41 -14.90 8.81
N ALA A 305 -17.06 -15.53 7.69
CA ALA A 305 -17.40 -16.91 7.39
C ALA A 305 -16.42 -17.94 7.97
N HIS A 306 -15.27 -17.50 8.51
CA HIS A 306 -14.24 -18.41 9.02
C HIS A 306 -14.68 -19.05 10.34
N PRO A 307 -14.46 -20.36 10.57
CA PRO A 307 -14.86 -21.06 11.81
C PRO A 307 -14.30 -20.42 13.09
N ASP A 308 -13.07 -19.89 13.03
CA ASP A 308 -12.40 -19.25 14.17
C ASP A 308 -12.72 -17.75 14.30
N PHE A 309 -13.74 -17.26 13.59
CA PHE A 309 -14.16 -15.87 13.73
C PHE A 309 -14.63 -15.57 15.14
N SER A 310 -14.11 -14.49 15.72
CA SER A 310 -14.59 -13.88 16.96
C SER A 310 -14.57 -12.36 16.84
N GLY A 311 -15.65 -11.70 17.26
CA GLY A 311 -15.73 -10.24 17.29
C GLY A 311 -14.66 -9.60 18.20
N GLU A 312 -14.19 -10.31 19.21
CA GLU A 312 -13.14 -9.86 20.13
C GLU A 312 -11.80 -9.61 19.43
N ARG A 313 -11.50 -10.35 18.38
CA ARG A 313 -10.28 -10.17 17.57
C ARG A 313 -10.22 -8.80 16.88
N PHE A 314 -11.38 -8.15 16.73
CA PHE A 314 -11.52 -6.80 16.15
C PHE A 314 -11.57 -5.70 17.20
N ALA A 315 -11.43 -6.02 18.48
CA ALA A 315 -11.64 -5.06 19.59
C ALA A 315 -10.69 -3.84 19.50
N SER A 316 -9.45 -4.04 19.06
CA SER A 316 -8.45 -2.96 18.94
C SER A 316 -8.74 -1.99 17.78
N LEU A 317 -9.49 -2.42 16.76
CA LEU A 317 -9.78 -1.57 15.61
C LEU A 317 -10.65 -0.39 16.01
N GLU A 318 -10.20 0.79 15.70
CA GLU A 318 -10.94 2.05 15.85
C GLU A 318 -11.55 2.50 14.52
N ALA A 319 -10.89 2.14 13.41
CA ALA A 319 -11.36 2.45 12.08
C ALA A 319 -11.28 1.24 11.14
N VAL A 320 -12.40 0.93 10.51
CA VAL A 320 -12.53 -0.13 9.51
C VAL A 320 -13.14 0.49 8.25
N MET A 321 -12.46 0.32 7.12
CA MET A 321 -12.90 0.89 5.85
C MET A 321 -12.98 -0.16 4.75
N SER A 322 -13.86 0.08 3.79
CA SER A 322 -13.95 -0.71 2.56
C SER A 322 -13.96 0.21 1.35
N GLY A 323 -13.27 -0.20 0.29
CA GLY A 323 -13.21 0.50 -0.98
C GLY A 323 -12.76 -0.40 -2.12
N GLY A 324 -12.73 0.15 -3.34
CA GLY A 324 -12.35 -0.57 -4.55
C GLY A 324 -13.45 -1.44 -5.17
N ALA A 325 -14.57 -1.64 -4.47
CA ALA A 325 -15.76 -2.34 -4.96
C ALA A 325 -16.99 -1.85 -4.18
N PRO A 326 -18.21 -2.05 -4.71
CA PRO A 326 -19.43 -1.75 -3.97
C PRO A 326 -19.49 -2.49 -2.63
N LEU A 327 -19.92 -1.78 -1.60
CA LEU A 327 -20.10 -2.32 -0.25
C LEU A 327 -21.60 -2.53 0.02
N PRO A 328 -22.09 -3.79 0.05
CA PRO A 328 -23.48 -4.07 0.36
C PRO A 328 -23.85 -3.69 1.80
N PRO A 329 -25.00 -3.02 2.05
CA PRO A 329 -25.44 -2.67 3.42
C PRO A 329 -25.49 -3.89 4.35
N ALA A 330 -25.97 -5.03 3.87
CA ALA A 330 -26.06 -6.27 4.67
C ALA A 330 -24.70 -6.73 5.23
N ILE A 331 -23.58 -6.47 4.52
CA ILE A 331 -22.23 -6.79 4.99
C ILE A 331 -21.88 -5.87 6.16
N VAL A 332 -22.18 -4.57 6.05
CA VAL A 332 -21.91 -3.57 7.09
C VAL A 332 -22.68 -3.91 8.36
N GLU A 333 -23.99 -4.19 8.25
CA GLU A 333 -24.83 -4.56 9.37
C GLU A 333 -24.37 -5.87 10.03
N ARG A 334 -24.10 -6.88 9.22
CA ARG A 334 -23.63 -8.16 9.73
C ARG A 334 -22.28 -8.06 10.45
N PHE A 335 -21.36 -7.28 9.91
CA PHE A 335 -20.08 -7.04 10.55
C PHE A 335 -20.23 -6.27 11.86
N ARG A 336 -21.12 -5.26 11.89
CA ARG A 336 -21.46 -4.50 13.11
C ARG A 336 -22.04 -5.40 14.19
N GLU A 337 -23.04 -6.23 13.86
CA GLU A 337 -23.64 -7.18 14.80
C GLU A 337 -22.59 -8.08 15.47
N LEU A 338 -21.61 -8.54 14.67
CA LEU A 338 -20.64 -9.52 15.12
C LEU A 338 -19.45 -8.91 15.87
N THR A 339 -19.07 -7.65 15.57
CA THR A 339 -17.84 -7.03 16.07
C THR A 339 -18.06 -5.74 16.85
N GLY A 340 -19.24 -5.15 16.77
CA GLY A 340 -19.53 -3.81 17.27
C GLY A 340 -18.88 -2.68 16.44
N LYS A 341 -18.25 -2.98 15.30
CA LYS A 341 -17.54 -2.01 14.45
C LYS A 341 -18.30 -1.71 13.17
N TYR A 342 -18.29 -0.46 12.74
CA TYR A 342 -18.90 -0.03 11.50
C TYR A 342 -17.86 -0.01 10.36
N ILE A 343 -18.16 -0.65 9.22
CA ILE A 343 -17.32 -0.55 8.03
C ILE A 343 -17.70 0.72 7.27
N ARG A 344 -16.82 1.70 7.25
CA ARG A 344 -17.01 2.91 6.47
C ARG A 344 -16.71 2.69 4.99
N ASN A 345 -17.60 3.18 4.14
CA ASN A 345 -17.44 3.09 2.70
C ASN A 345 -16.52 4.22 2.20
N GLY A 346 -15.71 3.92 1.20
CA GLY A 346 -14.85 4.88 0.52
C GLY A 346 -14.80 4.61 -0.98
N TYR A 347 -14.76 5.69 -1.77
CA TYR A 347 -14.64 5.65 -3.21
C TYR A 347 -13.40 6.40 -3.67
N GLY A 348 -12.70 5.82 -4.62
CA GLY A 348 -11.54 6.40 -5.28
C GLY A 348 -11.12 5.58 -6.48
N LEU A 349 -10.16 6.10 -7.19
CA LEU A 349 -9.57 5.52 -8.39
C LEU A 349 -8.05 5.50 -8.24
N THR A 350 -7.37 4.76 -9.08
CA THR A 350 -5.90 4.82 -9.20
C THR A 350 -5.47 6.24 -9.57
N GLU A 351 -6.23 6.88 -10.47
CA GLU A 351 -6.02 8.23 -10.95
C GLU A 351 -6.29 9.32 -9.90
N THR A 352 -7.00 9.01 -8.81
CA THR A 352 -7.20 9.90 -7.66
C THR A 352 -6.24 9.63 -6.50
N SER A 353 -5.27 8.73 -6.69
CA SER A 353 -4.31 8.31 -5.65
C SER A 353 -4.99 7.76 -4.39
N ALA A 354 -5.93 6.83 -4.55
CA ALA A 354 -6.81 6.24 -3.54
C ALA A 354 -8.06 7.09 -3.24
N PRO A 355 -8.64 7.19 -2.01
CA PRO A 355 -9.98 7.74 -1.87
C PRO A 355 -10.05 9.24 -2.21
N CYS A 356 -11.11 9.62 -2.86
CA CYS A 356 -11.53 11.02 -3.03
C CYS A 356 -12.87 11.31 -2.36
N VAL A 357 -13.61 10.27 -1.96
CA VAL A 357 -14.87 10.33 -1.22
C VAL A 357 -14.82 9.28 -0.12
N VAL A 358 -15.18 9.65 1.12
CA VAL A 358 -15.17 8.74 2.27
C VAL A 358 -16.32 9.09 3.22
N VAL A 359 -16.91 8.08 3.85
CA VAL A 359 -17.88 8.30 4.94
C VAL A 359 -17.14 8.87 6.16
N PRO A 360 -17.51 10.04 6.69
CA PRO A 360 -16.89 10.64 7.87
C PRO A 360 -16.89 9.72 9.10
N PRO A 361 -15.87 9.83 9.99
CA PRO A 361 -15.75 8.95 11.15
C PRO A 361 -16.94 8.94 12.11
N ASP A 362 -17.61 10.07 12.21
CA ASP A 362 -18.78 10.32 13.09
C ASP A 362 -20.13 10.08 12.40
N LEU A 363 -20.13 9.68 11.13
CA LEU A 363 -21.33 9.46 10.35
C LEU A 363 -21.47 8.01 9.89
N GLU A 364 -22.69 7.63 9.62
CA GLU A 364 -23.05 6.40 8.92
C GLU A 364 -23.58 6.74 7.52
N ALA A 365 -23.20 5.92 6.56
CA ALA A 365 -23.67 6.12 5.19
C ALA A 365 -25.18 5.80 5.09
N PRO A 366 -26.00 6.68 4.54
CA PRO A 366 -27.40 6.37 4.26
C PRO A 366 -27.50 5.31 3.15
N VAL A 367 -28.56 4.52 3.22
CA VAL A 367 -28.94 3.60 2.14
C VAL A 367 -30.00 4.29 1.29
N ASP A 368 -29.76 4.36 -0.03
CA ASP A 368 -30.76 4.89 -0.96
C ASP A 368 -31.98 3.94 -1.00
N PRO A 369 -33.19 4.43 -0.65
CA PRO A 369 -34.37 3.57 -0.59
C PRO A 369 -34.81 3.03 -1.96
N ALA A 370 -34.42 3.67 -3.05
CA ALA A 370 -34.83 3.25 -4.39
C ALA A 370 -33.94 2.12 -4.94
N SER A 371 -32.63 2.19 -4.73
CA SER A 371 -31.67 1.22 -5.26
C SER A 371 -31.17 0.22 -4.22
N GLY A 372 -31.36 0.49 -2.93
CA GLY A 372 -30.77 -0.30 -1.84
C GLY A 372 -29.24 -0.12 -1.72
N THR A 373 -28.67 0.89 -2.36
CA THR A 373 -27.21 1.10 -2.41
C THR A 373 -26.74 1.94 -1.22
N LEU A 374 -25.64 1.56 -0.62
CA LEU A 374 -24.98 2.33 0.43
C LEU A 374 -24.25 3.54 -0.16
N ALA A 375 -24.44 4.73 0.42
CA ALA A 375 -23.71 5.91 0.00
C ALA A 375 -22.20 5.76 0.20
N ILE A 376 -21.41 6.41 -0.65
CA ILE A 376 -19.94 6.34 -0.63
C ILE A 376 -19.30 7.39 0.30
N GLY A 377 -20.07 8.33 0.83
CA GLY A 377 -19.60 9.37 1.74
C GLY A 377 -19.61 10.78 1.14
N LEU A 378 -18.70 11.62 1.64
CA LEU A 378 -18.51 13.00 1.24
C LEU A 378 -17.16 13.18 0.54
N PRO A 379 -17.05 14.11 -0.44
CA PRO A 379 -15.78 14.45 -1.05
C PRO A 379 -14.75 14.87 0.00
N LEU A 380 -13.55 14.33 -0.05
CA LEU A 380 -12.44 14.76 0.80
C LEU A 380 -12.16 16.27 0.59
N PRO A 381 -11.59 16.97 1.57
CA PRO A 381 -11.40 18.44 1.49
C PRO A 381 -10.64 18.93 0.27
N SER A 382 -9.74 18.11 -0.28
CA SER A 382 -8.98 18.39 -1.52
C SER A 382 -9.76 18.06 -2.80
N ALA A 383 -10.94 17.43 -2.71
CA ALA A 383 -11.68 16.94 -3.86
C ALA A 383 -12.98 17.71 -4.11
N VAL A 384 -13.34 17.83 -5.38
CA VAL A 384 -14.67 18.27 -5.82
C VAL A 384 -15.22 17.19 -6.76
N VAL A 385 -16.37 16.64 -6.41
CA VAL A 385 -17.04 15.60 -7.20
C VAL A 385 -18.33 16.17 -7.75
N ARG A 386 -18.51 16.10 -9.07
CA ARG A 386 -19.74 16.52 -9.75
C ARG A 386 -20.42 15.31 -10.37
N ILE A 387 -21.75 15.26 -10.23
CA ILE A 387 -22.61 14.33 -10.95
C ILE A 387 -23.10 15.06 -12.19
N ILE A 388 -22.87 14.49 -13.38
CA ILE A 388 -23.21 15.05 -14.69
C ILE A 388 -24.23 14.18 -15.40
#